data_d3438ac5fd4cc2979bb14e48859b4199
#
_entry.id   d3438ac5fd4cc2979bb14e48859b4199
#
_cell.length_a   1.000
_cell.length_b   1.000
_cell.length_c   1.000
_cell.angle_alpha   90.00
_cell.angle_beta   90.00
_cell.angle_gamma   90.00
#
_symmetry.space_group_name_H-M   'P 1'
#
loop_
_entity.id
_entity.type
_entity.pdbx_description
1 polymer ?
#
loop_
_entity_poly.entity_id
_entity_poly.type
_entity_poly.pdbx_seq_one_letter_code
_entity_poly.pdbx_strand_id
1 'polypeptide(L)'
;MKKIILLLLASSMAFAQKQLADLIVYNAQVYTVDSEFSTAQAFAIKNGRFLAVGSSKEILEKYQAKQTIDAQNKPVYPGFYDPHSHFMGLGQMLSQCDLVDTKSYQDIVDRLKDFAKKNPENQWIIGRGWDQNDWDVKEFPTKDLLDRAFPNTPILLTRIDGHAALVNSKAISLAKISINSKVDGGLVEVKNGELTGILVDNAMGLIKRVMPIATEQDKRKMLLEAQNVCFSLGLTTVSDAGLQRNDIELIDKLNKENQLKIRNYVMVSLGIANLDYFIKKGIYKTDRLNVRSFKLYADGALGSRGACLLKPYNDEPSKTGFLLLSAKELERSLTQIYNSGFQANTHCIGDSANRLILDIYGKLLKEKNDRRWRIEHCQVVDNQDVPKFGKYSIIPSIQATHATSDMYWADERLGNERVKTAYAFKDLLKQNGVIANGSDFPVEAVNPLFGFHSAVARQDAQNYPAGGFQMENALTRQEALRAMTIWSAYANFEEKERGSIENGKMADFVILEDDIMTIPNDKLRNVKVKNTFVGGEKVFGN
;
A
#
# COMPACT_ATOMS: atom_id res chain seq x y z
N MET A 1 -20.46 34.25 81.60
CA MET A 1 -20.55 32.91 80.95
C MET A 1 -20.49 33.15 79.43
N LYS A 2 -19.29 32.98 78.84
CA LYS A 2 -19.06 33.14 77.38
C LYS A 2 -19.22 31.73 76.76
N LYS A 3 -20.19 31.54 75.87
CA LYS A 3 -20.33 30.29 75.06
C LYS A 3 -19.42 30.42 73.86
N ILE A 4 -18.42 29.54 73.80
CA ILE A 4 -17.58 29.34 72.60
C ILE A 4 -18.31 28.37 71.68
N ILE A 5 -18.71 28.86 70.51
CA ILE A 5 -19.27 28.02 69.44
C ILE A 5 -18.08 27.54 68.60
N LEU A 6 -17.78 26.24 68.62
CA LEU A 6 -16.78 25.59 67.82
C LEU A 6 -17.40 25.25 66.47
N LEU A 7 -17.06 26.02 65.41
CA LEU A 7 -17.45 25.69 64.03
C LEU A 7 -16.50 24.56 63.52
N LEU A 8 -17.01 23.36 63.42
CA LEU A 8 -16.39 22.26 62.71
C LEU A 8 -16.55 22.51 61.20
N LEU A 9 -15.49 22.98 60.54
CA LEU A 9 -15.35 22.97 59.09
C LEU A 9 -15.10 21.51 58.63
N ALA A 10 -16.18 20.82 58.25
CA ALA A 10 -16.07 19.57 57.52
C ALA A 10 -15.67 19.89 56.08
N SER A 11 -14.37 19.79 55.76
CA SER A 11 -13.88 19.79 54.39
C SER A 11 -14.34 18.51 53.72
N SER A 12 -15.48 18.53 53.03
CA SER A 12 -15.89 17.48 52.11
C SER A 12 -14.90 17.46 50.95
N MET A 13 -13.92 16.57 50.98
CA MET A 13 -13.21 16.18 49.78
C MET A 13 -14.22 15.49 48.86
N ALA A 14 -14.80 16.25 47.95
CA ALA A 14 -15.55 15.70 46.84
C ALA A 14 -14.53 14.92 45.97
N PHE A 15 -14.46 13.60 46.17
CA PHE A 15 -13.81 12.75 45.19
C PHE A 15 -14.56 12.92 43.86
N ALA A 16 -13.98 13.63 42.91
CA ALA A 16 -14.53 13.73 41.58
C ALA A 16 -14.72 12.31 41.03
N GLN A 17 -15.98 11.97 40.72
CA GLN A 17 -16.28 10.64 40.17
C GLN A 17 -15.56 10.48 38.85
N LYS A 18 -14.74 9.40 38.71
CA LYS A 18 -13.98 9.13 37.49
C LYS A 18 -14.92 8.98 36.30
N GLN A 19 -14.54 9.59 35.19
CA GLN A 19 -15.29 9.47 33.94
C GLN A 19 -15.12 8.07 33.33
N LEU A 20 -16.21 7.48 32.80
CA LEU A 20 -16.18 6.15 32.21
C LEU A 20 -15.59 6.17 30.80
N ALA A 21 -14.56 5.39 30.58
CA ALA A 21 -13.97 5.03 29.32
C ALA A 21 -14.28 3.56 28.97
N ASP A 22 -14.04 3.16 27.72
CA ASP A 22 -14.14 1.77 27.29
C ASP A 22 -12.81 1.04 27.46
N LEU A 23 -11.70 1.74 27.14
CA LEU A 23 -10.32 1.24 27.24
C LEU A 23 -9.42 2.37 27.76
N ILE A 24 -8.47 2.02 28.63
CA ILE A 24 -7.33 2.87 28.98
C ILE A 24 -6.05 2.12 28.65
N VAL A 25 -5.12 2.78 27.94
CA VAL A 25 -3.73 2.34 27.75
C VAL A 25 -2.84 3.26 28.59
N TYR A 26 -1.94 2.69 29.40
CA TYR A 26 -1.07 3.43 30.29
C TYR A 26 0.33 2.81 30.34
N ASN A 27 1.29 3.46 31.00
CA ASN A 27 2.71 3.07 30.98
C ASN A 27 3.21 2.85 29.56
N ALA A 28 2.90 3.78 28.65
CA ALA A 28 3.31 3.73 27.25
C ALA A 28 4.29 4.85 26.92
N GLN A 29 5.06 4.68 25.86
CA GLN A 29 5.77 5.75 25.18
C GLN A 29 4.93 6.14 23.94
N VAL A 30 4.00 7.07 24.10
CA VAL A 30 3.06 7.45 23.04
C VAL A 30 3.64 8.57 22.21
N TYR A 31 3.83 8.31 20.92
CA TYR A 31 4.11 9.33 19.90
C TYR A 31 2.77 9.80 19.32
N THR A 32 2.34 11.00 19.66
CA THR A 32 1.02 11.49 19.27
C THR A 32 0.92 11.82 17.78
N VAL A 33 2.02 12.23 17.17
CA VAL A 33 2.12 12.71 15.78
C VAL A 33 1.16 13.88 15.51
N ASP A 34 0.86 14.66 16.55
CA ASP A 34 0.18 15.95 16.43
C ASP A 34 1.08 17.01 15.74
N SER A 35 0.62 18.26 15.66
CA SER A 35 1.40 19.34 15.01
C SER A 35 2.78 19.53 15.63
N GLU A 36 2.88 19.44 16.96
CA GLU A 36 4.11 19.63 17.74
C GLU A 36 4.96 18.35 17.85
N PHE A 37 4.46 17.22 17.37
CA PHE A 37 5.08 15.91 17.55
C PHE A 37 5.28 15.57 19.03
N SER A 38 4.25 15.80 19.82
CA SER A 38 4.26 15.60 21.27
C SER A 38 4.36 14.14 21.66
N THR A 39 4.73 13.89 22.92
CA THR A 39 4.70 12.55 23.52
C THR A 39 3.77 12.51 24.71
N ALA A 40 3.20 11.34 25.00
CA ALA A 40 2.36 11.09 26.15
C ALA A 40 2.71 9.72 26.78
N GLN A 41 2.06 9.39 27.90
CA GLN A 41 2.28 8.10 28.59
C GLN A 41 1.02 7.23 28.63
N ALA A 42 -0.15 7.84 28.32
CA ALA A 42 -1.43 7.15 28.42
C ALA A 42 -2.48 7.85 27.59
N PHE A 43 -3.55 7.11 27.32
CA PHE A 43 -4.80 7.65 26.77
C PHE A 43 -6.02 6.84 27.22
N ALA A 44 -7.19 7.50 27.23
CA ALA A 44 -8.47 6.88 27.43
C ALA A 44 -9.26 6.88 26.12
N ILE A 45 -10.03 5.82 25.87
CA ILE A 45 -10.85 5.63 24.67
C ILE A 45 -12.31 5.49 25.08
N LYS A 46 -13.19 6.16 24.31
CA LYS A 46 -14.65 6.06 24.45
C LYS A 46 -15.29 6.03 23.07
N ASN A 47 -16.19 5.07 22.87
CA ASN A 47 -16.92 4.92 21.59
C ASN A 47 -15.99 4.93 20.35
N GLY A 48 -14.87 4.21 20.44
CA GLY A 48 -13.90 4.10 19.34
C GLY A 48 -13.06 5.34 19.07
N ARG A 49 -13.05 6.35 19.96
CA ARG A 49 -12.29 7.58 19.80
C ARG A 49 -11.43 7.87 21.03
N PHE A 50 -10.30 8.54 20.82
CA PHE A 50 -9.50 9.05 21.92
C PHE A 50 -10.31 10.08 22.71
N LEU A 51 -10.56 9.79 23.99
CA LEU A 51 -11.29 10.66 24.92
C LEU A 51 -10.35 11.66 25.58
N ALA A 52 -9.16 11.19 25.93
CA ALA A 52 -8.11 12.00 26.54
C ALA A 52 -6.74 11.37 26.29
N VAL A 53 -5.70 12.21 26.17
CA VAL A 53 -4.29 11.84 26.00
C VAL A 53 -3.48 12.62 27.03
N GLY A 54 -2.53 12.00 27.75
CA GLY A 54 -1.76 12.66 28.79
C GLY A 54 -0.79 11.73 29.52
N SER A 55 -0.41 12.10 30.74
CA SER A 55 0.40 11.24 31.60
C SER A 55 -0.40 10.06 32.15
N SER A 56 0.26 8.96 32.50
CA SER A 56 -0.39 7.80 33.12
C SER A 56 -1.12 8.19 34.40
N LYS A 57 -0.53 9.08 35.22
CA LYS A 57 -1.13 9.57 36.47
C LYS A 57 -2.44 10.29 36.18
N GLU A 58 -2.43 11.30 35.30
CA GLU A 58 -3.63 12.11 34.98
C GLU A 58 -4.76 11.26 34.42
N ILE A 59 -4.46 10.33 33.51
CA ILE A 59 -5.46 9.47 32.89
C ILE A 59 -6.07 8.53 33.91
N LEU A 60 -5.26 7.87 34.75
CA LEU A 60 -5.75 6.94 35.76
C LEU A 60 -6.48 7.61 36.93
N GLU A 61 -6.17 8.89 37.24
CA GLU A 61 -6.89 9.69 38.23
C GLU A 61 -8.28 10.12 37.73
N LYS A 62 -8.39 10.54 36.47
CA LYS A 62 -9.60 11.14 35.89
C LYS A 62 -10.58 10.12 35.30
N TYR A 63 -10.06 8.98 34.83
CA TYR A 63 -10.83 7.98 34.09
C TYR A 63 -10.80 6.61 34.73
N GLN A 64 -11.88 5.84 34.53
CA GLN A 64 -11.94 4.41 34.79
C GLN A 64 -12.50 3.70 33.56
N ALA A 65 -12.01 2.50 33.26
CA ALA A 65 -12.44 1.76 32.08
C ALA A 65 -12.77 0.32 32.40
N LYS A 66 -13.57 -0.32 31.52
CA LYS A 66 -13.86 -1.76 31.57
C LYS A 66 -12.61 -2.59 31.29
N GLN A 67 -11.72 -2.07 30.44
CA GLN A 67 -10.46 -2.70 30.07
C GLN A 67 -9.30 -1.72 30.27
N THR A 68 -8.18 -2.24 30.77
CA THR A 68 -6.94 -1.50 30.90
C THR A 68 -5.81 -2.31 30.30
N ILE A 69 -4.89 -1.62 29.61
CA ILE A 69 -3.69 -2.21 29.02
C ILE A 69 -2.49 -1.49 29.62
N ASP A 70 -1.66 -2.23 30.35
CA ASP A 70 -0.32 -1.78 30.71
C ASP A 70 0.60 -2.02 29.51
N ALA A 71 1.04 -0.95 28.87
CA ALA A 71 1.92 -1.04 27.71
C ALA A 71 3.38 -1.38 28.08
N GLN A 72 3.73 -1.44 29.38
CA GLN A 72 5.07 -1.81 29.86
C GLN A 72 6.19 -0.97 29.23
N ASN A 73 5.96 0.32 29.11
CA ASN A 73 6.82 1.30 28.44
C ASN A 73 7.10 1.01 26.96
N LYS A 74 6.28 0.17 26.31
CA LYS A 74 6.38 -0.06 24.87
C LYS A 74 5.96 1.18 24.09
N PRO A 75 6.56 1.39 22.90
CA PRO A 75 6.20 2.51 22.03
C PRO A 75 4.84 2.29 21.38
N VAL A 76 4.04 3.36 21.37
CA VAL A 76 2.71 3.41 20.77
C VAL A 76 2.67 4.52 19.73
N TYR A 77 2.20 4.16 18.55
CA TYR A 77 2.07 5.06 17.41
C TYR A 77 0.63 5.12 16.93
N PRO A 78 0.21 6.18 16.19
CA PRO A 78 -1.02 6.12 15.42
C PRO A 78 -1.01 4.88 14.52
N GLY A 79 -2.16 4.28 14.29
CA GLY A 79 -2.26 3.16 13.34
C GLY A 79 -1.66 3.57 11.99
N PHE A 80 -0.83 2.70 11.42
CA PHE A 80 -0.15 3.00 10.18
C PHE A 80 -1.14 3.12 9.03
N TYR A 81 -0.86 4.05 8.14
CA TYR A 81 -1.67 4.39 6.98
C TYR A 81 -0.85 4.20 5.70
N ASP A 82 -1.25 3.28 4.83
CA ASP A 82 -0.66 3.15 3.51
C ASP A 82 -1.44 3.99 2.49
N PRO A 83 -0.89 5.11 1.98
CA PRO A 83 -1.60 6.00 1.06
C PRO A 83 -1.61 5.52 -0.38
N HIS A 84 -0.87 4.48 -0.73
CA HIS A 84 -0.84 3.88 -2.07
C HIS A 84 -0.55 2.38 -2.00
N SER A 85 -1.57 1.60 -2.26
CA SER A 85 -1.50 0.14 -2.24
C SER A 85 -2.54 -0.45 -3.19
N HIS A 86 -2.50 -1.77 -3.38
CA HIS A 86 -3.49 -2.56 -4.10
C HIS A 86 -4.04 -3.64 -3.17
N PHE A 87 -4.95 -3.24 -2.28
CA PHE A 87 -5.45 -4.10 -1.20
C PHE A 87 -6.19 -5.34 -1.74
N MET A 88 -7.07 -5.16 -2.75
CA MET A 88 -7.66 -6.29 -3.46
C MET A 88 -6.60 -7.14 -4.17
N GLY A 89 -5.57 -6.51 -4.74
CA GLY A 89 -4.43 -7.18 -5.38
C GLY A 89 -3.64 -8.05 -4.40
N LEU A 90 -3.47 -7.60 -3.15
CA LEU A 90 -2.87 -8.41 -2.08
C LEU A 90 -3.70 -9.67 -1.83
N GLY A 91 -5.03 -9.53 -1.69
CA GLY A 91 -5.92 -10.68 -1.51
C GLY A 91 -5.83 -11.68 -2.67
N GLN A 92 -5.75 -11.17 -3.90
CA GLN A 92 -5.52 -12.01 -5.09
C GLN A 92 -4.17 -12.73 -5.02
N MET A 93 -3.09 -12.04 -4.63
CA MET A 93 -1.77 -12.64 -4.48
C MET A 93 -1.76 -13.73 -3.41
N LEU A 94 -2.38 -13.48 -2.25
CA LEU A 94 -2.48 -14.44 -1.14
C LEU A 94 -3.30 -15.69 -1.51
N SER A 95 -4.20 -15.58 -2.49
CA SER A 95 -4.97 -16.72 -3.02
C SER A 95 -4.19 -17.60 -3.99
N GLN A 96 -2.95 -17.25 -4.33
CA GLN A 96 -2.06 -17.98 -5.22
C GLN A 96 -0.97 -18.70 -4.43
N CYS A 97 -0.43 -19.78 -5.01
CA CYS A 97 0.74 -20.45 -4.46
C CYS A 97 1.99 -19.60 -4.68
N ASP A 98 2.67 -19.25 -3.60
CA ASP A 98 3.95 -18.56 -3.66
C ASP A 98 5.07 -19.52 -4.09
N LEU A 99 5.70 -19.23 -5.22
CA LEU A 99 6.77 -20.00 -5.83
C LEU A 99 8.11 -19.26 -5.86
N VAL A 100 8.19 -18.09 -5.19
CA VAL A 100 9.43 -17.32 -5.07
C VAL A 100 10.46 -18.16 -4.31
N ASP A 101 11.73 -18.05 -4.68
CA ASP A 101 12.85 -18.79 -4.09
C ASP A 101 12.78 -20.32 -4.18
N THR A 102 11.95 -20.89 -5.06
CA THR A 102 12.02 -22.33 -5.38
C THR A 102 13.37 -22.67 -5.99
N LYS A 103 13.95 -23.83 -5.59
CA LYS A 103 15.30 -24.25 -6.02
C LYS A 103 15.28 -25.36 -7.06
N SER A 104 14.10 -25.90 -7.37
CA SER A 104 13.91 -26.94 -8.38
C SER A 104 12.45 -27.00 -8.84
N TYR A 105 12.22 -27.70 -9.95
CA TYR A 105 10.86 -28.00 -10.39
C TYR A 105 10.11 -28.93 -9.41
N GLN A 106 10.83 -29.81 -8.73
CA GLN A 106 10.22 -30.66 -7.70
C GLN A 106 9.74 -29.83 -6.50
N ASP A 107 10.49 -28.83 -6.10
CA ASP A 107 10.11 -27.89 -5.03
C ASP A 107 8.79 -27.15 -5.36
N ILE A 108 8.60 -26.74 -6.63
CA ILE A 108 7.31 -26.23 -7.10
C ILE A 108 6.19 -27.23 -6.83
N VAL A 109 6.35 -28.49 -7.30
CA VAL A 109 5.30 -29.51 -7.17
C VAL A 109 4.94 -29.76 -5.71
N ASP A 110 5.92 -29.76 -4.81
CA ASP A 110 5.69 -30.00 -3.40
C ASP A 110 4.96 -28.81 -2.74
N ARG A 111 5.33 -27.56 -3.07
CA ARG A 111 4.56 -26.38 -2.64
C ARG A 111 3.12 -26.38 -3.17
N LEU A 112 2.90 -26.79 -4.42
CA LEU A 112 1.55 -26.90 -4.98
C LEU A 112 0.69 -27.97 -4.28
N LYS A 113 1.28 -29.11 -3.87
CA LYS A 113 0.57 -30.13 -3.09
C LYS A 113 0.15 -29.60 -1.73
N ASP A 114 1.04 -28.89 -1.04
CA ASP A 114 0.73 -28.29 0.25
C ASP A 114 -0.33 -27.18 0.12
N PHE A 115 -0.24 -26.37 -0.95
CA PHE A 115 -1.23 -25.36 -1.26
C PHE A 115 -2.61 -25.96 -1.55
N ALA A 116 -2.68 -26.97 -2.41
CA ALA A 116 -3.93 -27.66 -2.75
C ALA A 116 -4.58 -28.34 -1.53
N LYS A 117 -3.78 -28.91 -0.62
CA LYS A 117 -4.27 -29.50 0.63
C LYS A 117 -4.91 -28.46 1.56
N LYS A 118 -4.39 -27.23 1.57
CA LYS A 118 -4.93 -26.11 2.37
C LYS A 118 -6.15 -25.46 1.71
N ASN A 119 -6.32 -25.60 0.39
CA ASN A 119 -7.36 -24.95 -0.40
C ASN A 119 -8.08 -26.00 -1.30
N PRO A 120 -8.76 -26.99 -0.72
CA PRO A 120 -9.34 -28.11 -1.46
C PRO A 120 -10.52 -27.69 -2.36
N GLU A 121 -11.12 -26.52 -2.12
CA GLU A 121 -12.21 -25.96 -2.91
C GLU A 121 -11.77 -25.31 -4.23
N ASN A 122 -10.48 -25.07 -4.41
CA ASN A 122 -9.97 -24.37 -5.57
C ASN A 122 -10.13 -25.22 -6.85
N GLN A 123 -10.86 -24.68 -7.82
CA GLN A 123 -11.05 -25.32 -9.13
C GLN A 123 -9.79 -25.26 -10.00
N TRP A 124 -8.94 -24.28 -9.77
CA TRP A 124 -7.64 -24.07 -10.41
C TRP A 124 -6.56 -23.90 -9.35
N ILE A 125 -5.38 -24.41 -9.64
CA ILE A 125 -4.19 -24.05 -8.87
C ILE A 125 -3.44 -22.95 -9.64
N ILE A 126 -3.35 -21.80 -9.04
CA ILE A 126 -2.62 -20.65 -9.59
C ILE A 126 -1.41 -20.40 -8.71
N GLY A 127 -0.25 -20.21 -9.32
CA GLY A 127 0.97 -19.87 -8.61
C GLY A 127 1.77 -18.81 -9.35
N ARG A 128 2.69 -18.17 -8.64
CA ARG A 128 3.58 -17.16 -9.20
C ARG A 128 4.92 -17.16 -8.48
N GLY A 129 5.96 -16.79 -9.23
CA GLY A 129 7.25 -16.43 -8.64
C GLY A 129 8.38 -17.41 -8.94
N TRP A 130 8.14 -18.49 -9.71
CA TRP A 130 9.20 -19.40 -10.10
C TRP A 130 10.17 -18.74 -11.09
N ASP A 131 11.46 -19.08 -10.95
CA ASP A 131 12.51 -18.73 -11.92
C ASP A 131 13.48 -19.91 -12.07
N GLN A 132 13.55 -20.50 -13.26
CA GLN A 132 14.47 -21.60 -13.55
C GLN A 132 15.95 -21.16 -13.49
N ASN A 133 16.22 -19.85 -13.56
CA ASN A 133 17.59 -19.35 -13.43
C ASN A 133 18.16 -19.54 -12.01
N ASP A 134 17.29 -19.72 -11.01
CA ASP A 134 17.64 -19.99 -9.61
C ASP A 134 17.86 -21.49 -9.32
N TRP A 135 17.65 -22.35 -10.34
CA TRP A 135 17.75 -23.81 -10.21
C TRP A 135 19.09 -24.33 -10.78
N ASP A 136 19.43 -25.57 -10.43
CA ASP A 136 20.58 -26.26 -11.03
C ASP A 136 20.40 -26.45 -12.54
N VAL A 137 19.18 -26.83 -12.96
CA VAL A 137 18.77 -26.96 -14.37
C VAL A 137 18.11 -25.66 -14.82
N LYS A 138 18.83 -24.86 -15.61
CA LYS A 138 18.40 -23.52 -16.05
C LYS A 138 17.53 -23.51 -17.32
N GLU A 139 16.93 -24.64 -17.66
CA GLU A 139 15.99 -24.75 -18.79
C GLU A 139 14.54 -24.57 -18.31
N PHE A 140 13.69 -24.11 -19.22
CA PHE A 140 12.25 -24.11 -18.94
C PHE A 140 11.75 -25.51 -18.61
N PRO A 141 10.97 -25.68 -17.53
CA PRO A 141 10.36 -26.96 -17.20
C PRO A 141 9.28 -27.33 -18.21
N THR A 142 8.97 -28.64 -18.31
CA THR A 142 7.82 -29.11 -19.09
C THR A 142 6.63 -29.42 -18.18
N LYS A 143 5.42 -29.54 -18.77
CA LYS A 143 4.19 -29.84 -18.04
C LYS A 143 4.17 -31.20 -17.32
N ASP A 144 5.11 -32.11 -17.61
CA ASP A 144 5.04 -33.54 -17.27
C ASP A 144 4.96 -33.83 -15.75
N LEU A 145 5.70 -33.09 -14.92
CA LEU A 145 5.61 -33.26 -13.46
C LEU A 145 4.26 -32.76 -12.93
N LEU A 146 3.74 -31.68 -13.50
CA LEU A 146 2.41 -31.16 -13.13
C LEU A 146 1.31 -32.12 -13.54
N ASP A 147 1.39 -32.70 -14.74
CA ASP A 147 0.42 -33.68 -15.24
C ASP A 147 0.37 -34.92 -14.36
N ARG A 148 1.53 -35.40 -13.89
CA ARG A 148 1.59 -36.54 -12.96
C ARG A 148 1.03 -36.23 -11.60
N ALA A 149 1.34 -35.05 -11.07
CA ALA A 149 0.91 -34.65 -9.73
C ALA A 149 -0.57 -34.20 -9.67
N PHE A 150 -1.06 -33.56 -10.74
CA PHE A 150 -2.40 -32.97 -10.80
C PHE A 150 -3.09 -33.24 -12.15
N PRO A 151 -3.42 -34.52 -12.47
CA PRO A 151 -3.95 -34.88 -13.79
C PRO A 151 -5.33 -34.27 -14.09
N ASN A 152 -6.11 -33.93 -13.04
CA ASN A 152 -7.49 -33.46 -13.18
C ASN A 152 -7.68 -31.98 -12.80
N THR A 153 -6.71 -31.34 -12.14
CA THR A 153 -6.79 -29.96 -11.69
C THR A 153 -5.99 -29.07 -12.66
N PRO A 154 -6.61 -28.09 -13.31
CA PRO A 154 -5.89 -27.17 -14.19
C PRO A 154 -4.95 -26.27 -13.40
N ILE A 155 -3.76 -26.06 -13.94
CA ILE A 155 -2.67 -25.30 -13.28
C ILE A 155 -2.17 -24.18 -14.19
N LEU A 156 -1.96 -23.00 -13.59
CA LEU A 156 -1.28 -21.87 -14.20
C LEU A 156 -0.21 -21.33 -13.24
N LEU A 157 1.06 -21.44 -13.61
CA LEU A 157 2.19 -20.94 -12.82
C LEU A 157 2.91 -19.83 -13.58
N THR A 158 2.75 -18.61 -13.14
CA THR A 158 3.39 -17.43 -13.75
C THR A 158 4.83 -17.31 -13.25
N ARG A 159 5.78 -17.12 -14.16
CA ARG A 159 7.18 -16.85 -13.85
C ARG A 159 7.33 -15.52 -13.11
N ILE A 160 8.42 -15.35 -12.40
CA ILE A 160 8.68 -14.17 -11.56
C ILE A 160 8.55 -12.84 -12.33
N ASP A 161 9.04 -12.79 -13.57
CA ASP A 161 8.99 -11.62 -14.44
C ASP A 161 7.60 -11.35 -15.07
N GLY A 162 6.67 -12.31 -14.95
CA GLY A 162 5.32 -12.19 -15.51
C GLY A 162 5.22 -12.41 -17.03
N HIS A 163 6.34 -12.67 -17.71
CA HIS A 163 6.40 -12.83 -19.17
C HIS A 163 6.28 -14.28 -19.65
N ALA A 164 6.38 -15.26 -18.76
CA ALA A 164 6.17 -16.66 -19.10
C ALA A 164 5.26 -17.34 -18.07
N ALA A 165 4.59 -18.40 -18.51
CA ALA A 165 3.81 -19.26 -17.63
C ALA A 165 4.00 -20.74 -18.01
N LEU A 166 4.00 -21.60 -16.98
CA LEU A 166 3.92 -23.05 -17.13
C LEU A 166 2.48 -23.50 -16.82
N VAL A 167 1.90 -24.28 -17.72
CA VAL A 167 0.55 -24.84 -17.57
C VAL A 167 0.57 -26.34 -17.78
N ASN A 168 -0.36 -27.06 -17.13
CA ASN A 168 -0.48 -28.51 -17.33
C ASN A 168 -1.44 -28.86 -18.48
N SER A 169 -1.47 -30.16 -18.86
CA SER A 169 -2.32 -30.66 -19.93
C SER A 169 -3.80 -30.41 -19.70
N LYS A 170 -4.26 -30.38 -18.44
CA LYS A 170 -5.65 -30.06 -18.11
C LYS A 170 -6.02 -28.61 -18.47
N ALA A 171 -5.16 -27.67 -18.15
CA ALA A 171 -5.34 -26.26 -18.51
C ALA A 171 -5.28 -26.05 -20.04
N ILE A 172 -4.30 -26.70 -20.71
CA ILE A 172 -4.17 -26.71 -22.18
C ILE A 172 -5.45 -27.17 -22.86
N SER A 173 -6.01 -28.29 -22.38
CA SER A 173 -7.25 -28.87 -22.90
C SER A 173 -8.45 -27.95 -22.75
N LEU A 174 -8.60 -27.30 -21.57
CA LEU A 174 -9.67 -26.33 -21.33
C LEU A 174 -9.57 -25.11 -22.25
N ALA A 175 -8.35 -24.64 -22.50
CA ALA A 175 -8.08 -23.52 -23.39
C ALA A 175 -8.09 -23.90 -24.90
N LYS A 176 -8.24 -25.20 -25.22
CA LYS A 176 -8.17 -25.73 -26.59
C LYS A 176 -6.89 -25.33 -27.33
N ILE A 177 -5.77 -25.28 -26.62
CA ILE A 177 -4.46 -24.98 -27.18
C ILE A 177 -3.93 -26.21 -27.90
N SER A 178 -3.38 -26.02 -29.10
CA SER A 178 -2.75 -27.07 -29.92
C SER A 178 -1.37 -26.64 -30.40
N ILE A 179 -0.61 -27.56 -30.97
CA ILE A 179 0.70 -27.28 -31.57
C ILE A 179 0.65 -26.24 -32.72
N ASN A 180 -0.54 -26.05 -33.30
CA ASN A 180 -0.77 -25.07 -34.36
C ASN A 180 -1.28 -23.71 -33.84
N SER A 181 -1.47 -23.55 -32.53
CA SER A 181 -1.94 -22.29 -31.95
C SER A 181 -0.91 -21.17 -32.13
N LYS A 182 -1.32 -20.08 -32.78
CA LYS A 182 -0.48 -18.90 -33.01
C LYS A 182 -1.12 -17.69 -32.35
N VAL A 183 -0.31 -16.86 -31.72
CA VAL A 183 -0.74 -15.61 -31.06
C VAL A 183 0.26 -14.53 -31.42
N ASP A 184 -0.21 -13.42 -31.96
CA ASP A 184 0.65 -12.27 -32.28
C ASP A 184 1.26 -11.71 -30.98
N GLY A 185 2.60 -11.55 -30.98
CA GLY A 185 3.34 -11.12 -29.79
C GLY A 185 3.36 -12.16 -28.66
N GLY A 186 3.20 -13.46 -28.96
CA GLY A 186 3.27 -14.53 -27.98
C GLY A 186 3.79 -15.84 -28.56
N LEU A 187 4.29 -16.71 -27.68
CA LEU A 187 4.80 -18.03 -28.06
C LEU A 187 4.07 -19.13 -27.30
N VAL A 188 3.54 -20.11 -28.03
CA VAL A 188 3.15 -21.41 -27.51
C VAL A 188 4.30 -22.38 -27.80
N GLU A 189 5.04 -22.79 -26.75
CA GLU A 189 6.25 -23.58 -26.95
C GLU A 189 5.93 -25.03 -27.34
N VAL A 190 6.58 -25.46 -28.42
CA VAL A 190 6.51 -26.84 -28.95
C VAL A 190 7.93 -27.41 -29.05
N LYS A 191 8.18 -28.55 -28.45
CA LYS A 191 9.44 -29.33 -28.56
C LYS A 191 9.12 -30.72 -29.05
N ASN A 192 9.85 -31.20 -30.04
CA ASN A 192 9.68 -32.54 -30.62
C ASN A 192 8.24 -32.90 -31.06
N GLY A 193 7.48 -31.87 -31.53
CA GLY A 193 6.10 -32.06 -31.97
C GLY A 193 5.07 -32.08 -30.84
N GLU A 194 5.45 -31.84 -29.59
CA GLU A 194 4.59 -31.80 -28.43
C GLU A 194 4.59 -30.44 -27.72
N LEU A 195 3.46 -30.09 -27.12
CA LEU A 195 3.35 -28.89 -26.27
C LEU A 195 4.14 -29.11 -24.97
N THR A 196 5.06 -28.23 -24.66
CA THR A 196 5.84 -28.26 -23.40
C THR A 196 5.03 -27.81 -22.20
N GLY A 197 4.01 -26.97 -22.42
CA GLY A 197 3.26 -26.29 -21.37
C GLY A 197 3.72 -24.87 -21.11
N ILE A 198 4.79 -24.42 -21.77
CA ILE A 198 5.26 -23.03 -21.66
C ILE A 198 4.49 -22.13 -22.63
N LEU A 199 4.00 -21.03 -22.08
CA LEU A 199 3.34 -19.93 -22.79
C LEU A 199 4.08 -18.64 -22.49
N VAL A 200 4.42 -17.86 -23.53
CA VAL A 200 5.16 -16.60 -23.39
C VAL A 200 4.29 -15.44 -23.86
N ASP A 201 4.36 -14.33 -23.13
CA ASP A 201 3.70 -13.05 -23.42
C ASP A 201 2.20 -13.18 -23.75
N ASN A 202 1.76 -12.72 -24.93
CA ASN A 202 0.34 -12.74 -25.33
C ASN A 202 -0.28 -14.14 -25.36
N ALA A 203 0.52 -15.22 -25.47
CA ALA A 203 0.01 -16.59 -25.43
C ALA A 203 -0.57 -16.97 -24.07
N MET A 204 -0.12 -16.35 -22.97
CA MET A 204 -0.70 -16.53 -21.63
C MET A 204 -2.18 -16.10 -21.60
N GLY A 205 -2.59 -15.20 -22.47
CA GLY A 205 -3.98 -14.76 -22.63
C GLY A 205 -4.93 -15.88 -23.03
N LEU A 206 -4.44 -16.95 -23.68
CA LEU A 206 -5.26 -18.12 -24.05
C LEU A 206 -5.80 -18.83 -22.79
N ILE A 207 -4.97 -18.97 -21.76
CA ILE A 207 -5.38 -19.58 -20.49
C ILE A 207 -6.25 -18.63 -19.68
N LYS A 208 -5.85 -17.35 -19.58
CA LYS A 208 -6.60 -16.35 -18.78
C LYS A 208 -8.07 -16.23 -19.20
N ARG A 209 -8.38 -16.47 -20.48
CA ARG A 209 -9.78 -16.41 -21.01
C ARG A 209 -10.67 -17.56 -20.51
N VAL A 210 -10.11 -18.68 -20.11
CA VAL A 210 -10.86 -19.85 -19.65
C VAL A 210 -10.79 -20.08 -18.15
N MET A 211 -10.02 -19.23 -17.45
CA MET A 211 -10.00 -19.23 -16.00
C MET A 211 -11.34 -18.75 -15.43
N PRO A 212 -11.82 -19.34 -14.35
CA PRO A 212 -13.01 -18.84 -13.68
C PRO A 212 -12.81 -17.40 -13.20
N ILE A 213 -13.82 -16.57 -13.38
CA ILE A 213 -13.85 -15.24 -12.77
C ILE A 213 -14.08 -15.42 -11.28
N ALA A 214 -13.29 -14.77 -10.44
CA ALA A 214 -13.44 -14.80 -9.01
C ALA A 214 -14.88 -14.41 -8.59
N THR A 215 -15.53 -15.29 -7.86
CA THR A 215 -16.88 -15.06 -7.34
C THR A 215 -16.86 -14.00 -6.23
N GLU A 216 -18.03 -13.51 -5.81
CA GLU A 216 -18.13 -12.63 -4.63
C GLU A 216 -17.54 -13.31 -3.39
N GLN A 217 -17.76 -14.61 -3.23
CA GLN A 217 -17.25 -15.39 -2.10
C GLN A 217 -15.72 -15.47 -2.11
N ASP A 218 -15.10 -15.67 -3.27
CA ASP A 218 -13.65 -15.67 -3.42
C ASP A 218 -13.06 -14.31 -3.07
N LYS A 219 -13.64 -13.23 -3.60
CA LYS A 219 -13.21 -11.86 -3.30
C LYS A 219 -13.39 -11.50 -1.83
N ARG A 220 -14.45 -11.98 -1.18
CA ARG A 220 -14.67 -11.84 0.27
C ARG A 220 -13.52 -12.49 1.06
N LYS A 221 -13.17 -13.74 0.74
CA LYS A 221 -12.04 -14.45 1.35
C LYS A 221 -10.74 -13.68 1.15
N MET A 222 -10.45 -13.27 -0.08
CA MET A 222 -9.27 -12.47 -0.44
C MET A 222 -9.13 -11.20 0.40
N LEU A 223 -10.21 -10.42 0.54
CA LEU A 223 -10.21 -9.18 1.31
C LEU A 223 -9.99 -9.42 2.81
N LEU A 224 -10.56 -10.48 3.38
CA LEU A 224 -10.41 -10.82 4.79
C LEU A 224 -8.99 -11.32 5.10
N GLU A 225 -8.39 -12.09 4.21
CA GLU A 225 -7.00 -12.53 4.34
C GLU A 225 -6.02 -11.34 4.23
N ALA A 226 -6.22 -10.46 3.24
CA ALA A 226 -5.44 -9.23 3.09
C ALA A 226 -5.54 -8.34 4.35
N GLN A 227 -6.73 -8.20 4.93
CA GLN A 227 -6.94 -7.48 6.19
C GLN A 227 -6.10 -8.05 7.33
N ASN A 228 -6.09 -9.37 7.48
CA ASN A 228 -5.34 -10.03 8.55
C ASN A 228 -3.83 -9.79 8.41
N VAL A 229 -3.30 -9.83 7.19
CA VAL A 229 -1.90 -9.47 6.91
C VAL A 229 -1.63 -8.01 7.28
N CYS A 230 -2.48 -7.08 6.82
CA CYS A 230 -2.34 -5.65 7.14
C CYS A 230 -2.33 -5.41 8.65
N PHE A 231 -3.26 -6.01 9.40
CA PHE A 231 -3.34 -5.86 10.86
C PHE A 231 -2.12 -6.43 11.58
N SER A 232 -1.57 -7.55 11.10
CA SER A 232 -0.36 -8.13 11.68
C SER A 232 0.87 -7.24 11.53
N LEU A 233 0.81 -6.27 10.64
CA LEU A 233 1.88 -5.31 10.32
C LEU A 233 1.57 -3.88 10.81
N GLY A 234 0.48 -3.70 11.60
CA GLY A 234 0.13 -2.40 12.18
C GLY A 234 -0.62 -1.45 11.25
N LEU A 235 -0.95 -1.88 10.03
CA LEU A 235 -1.75 -1.09 9.09
C LEU A 235 -3.21 -1.09 9.53
N THR A 236 -3.78 0.09 9.76
CA THR A 236 -5.19 0.28 10.13
C THR A 236 -6.01 0.90 9.01
N THR A 237 -5.32 1.58 8.08
CA THR A 237 -5.91 2.22 6.91
C THR A 237 -5.03 1.97 5.68
N VAL A 238 -5.67 1.69 4.56
CA VAL A 238 -5.03 1.50 3.25
C VAL A 238 -5.73 2.33 2.19
N SER A 239 -5.00 2.77 1.17
CA SER A 239 -5.57 3.38 -0.02
C SER A 239 -5.49 2.39 -1.17
N ASP A 240 -6.63 1.91 -1.66
CA ASP A 240 -6.63 0.95 -2.77
C ASP A 240 -6.65 1.68 -4.12
N ALA A 241 -5.57 1.55 -4.86
CA ALA A 241 -5.29 2.30 -6.07
C ALA A 241 -5.84 1.61 -7.32
N GLY A 242 -7.07 1.95 -7.70
CA GLY A 242 -7.64 1.51 -8.97
C GLY A 242 -8.72 0.43 -8.86
N LEU A 243 -9.69 0.62 -7.96
CA LEU A 243 -10.80 -0.32 -7.81
C LEU A 243 -11.92 -0.11 -8.83
N GLN A 244 -12.53 -1.21 -9.24
CA GLN A 244 -13.76 -1.21 -10.03
C GLN A 244 -14.99 -1.06 -9.11
N ARG A 245 -16.09 -0.56 -9.67
CA ARG A 245 -17.34 -0.33 -8.94
C ARG A 245 -17.77 -1.54 -8.10
N ASN A 246 -17.80 -2.73 -8.70
CA ASN A 246 -18.28 -3.94 -8.00
C ASN A 246 -17.43 -4.30 -6.77
N ASP A 247 -16.12 -4.07 -6.82
CA ASP A 247 -15.22 -4.31 -5.71
C ASP A 247 -15.42 -3.29 -4.59
N ILE A 248 -15.69 -2.03 -4.96
CA ILE A 248 -16.03 -0.96 -4.00
C ILE A 248 -17.35 -1.27 -3.29
N GLU A 249 -18.37 -1.74 -4.02
CA GLU A 249 -19.66 -2.12 -3.46
C GLU A 249 -19.53 -3.33 -2.53
N LEU A 250 -18.65 -4.29 -2.84
CA LEU A 250 -18.36 -5.44 -1.97
C LEU A 250 -17.65 -4.99 -0.67
N ILE A 251 -16.66 -4.10 -0.76
CA ILE A 251 -15.99 -3.55 0.42
C ILE A 251 -17.00 -2.85 1.33
N ASP A 252 -17.89 -2.02 0.78
CA ASP A 252 -18.94 -1.33 1.54
C ASP A 252 -19.91 -2.32 2.24
N LYS A 253 -20.28 -3.39 1.52
CA LYS A 253 -21.10 -4.48 2.08
C LYS A 253 -20.39 -5.15 3.25
N LEU A 254 -19.12 -5.53 3.12
CA LEU A 254 -18.33 -6.16 4.17
C LEU A 254 -18.12 -5.25 5.39
N ASN A 255 -17.94 -3.94 5.17
CA ASN A 255 -17.87 -2.95 6.24
C ASN A 255 -19.19 -2.89 7.03
N LYS A 256 -20.35 -2.88 6.34
CA LYS A 256 -21.68 -2.87 6.97
C LYS A 256 -21.98 -4.17 7.73
N GLU A 257 -21.47 -5.29 7.24
CA GLU A 257 -21.54 -6.59 7.92
C GLU A 257 -20.54 -6.73 9.08
N ASN A 258 -19.72 -5.71 9.34
CA ASN A 258 -18.64 -5.69 10.35
C ASN A 258 -17.59 -6.80 10.17
N GLN A 259 -17.43 -7.33 8.96
CA GLN A 259 -16.43 -8.33 8.62
C GLN A 259 -15.11 -7.68 8.20
N LEU A 260 -15.17 -6.63 7.37
CA LEU A 260 -14.00 -5.87 6.98
C LEU A 260 -13.89 -4.65 7.89
N LYS A 261 -12.86 -4.64 8.76
CA LYS A 261 -12.64 -3.61 9.77
C LYS A 261 -11.54 -2.62 9.38
N ILE A 262 -10.63 -3.01 8.49
CA ILE A 262 -9.62 -2.12 7.94
C ILE A 262 -10.29 -0.96 7.21
N ARG A 263 -9.72 0.24 7.36
CA ARG A 263 -10.27 1.42 6.69
C ARG A 263 -9.70 1.53 5.28
N ASN A 264 -10.56 1.89 4.34
CA ASN A 264 -10.22 2.00 2.94
C ASN A 264 -10.47 3.40 2.39
N TYR A 265 -9.41 4.03 1.89
CA TYR A 265 -9.53 5.14 0.96
C TYR A 265 -9.47 4.59 -0.46
N VAL A 266 -10.48 4.84 -1.28
CA VAL A 266 -10.59 4.24 -2.60
C VAL A 266 -10.28 5.26 -3.69
N MET A 267 -9.34 4.89 -4.55
CA MET A 267 -9.11 5.52 -5.83
C MET A 267 -9.86 4.70 -6.89
N VAL A 268 -10.92 5.26 -7.44
CA VAL A 268 -11.73 4.59 -8.47
C VAL A 268 -10.89 4.43 -9.74
N SER A 269 -10.86 3.25 -10.35
CA SER A 269 -10.25 3.04 -11.67
C SER A 269 -10.86 3.98 -12.71
N LEU A 270 -10.01 4.68 -13.46
CA LEU A 270 -10.49 5.46 -14.61
C LEU A 270 -11.14 4.54 -15.65
N GLY A 271 -12.29 4.94 -16.13
CA GLY A 271 -13.07 4.29 -17.18
C GLY A 271 -14.39 5.00 -17.32
N ILE A 272 -14.96 5.06 -18.51
CA ILE A 272 -16.17 5.83 -18.81
C ILE A 272 -17.30 5.45 -17.85
N ALA A 273 -17.57 4.16 -17.69
CA ALA A 273 -18.65 3.66 -16.81
C ALA A 273 -18.45 4.04 -15.33
N ASN A 274 -17.20 3.94 -14.82
CA ASN A 274 -16.89 4.34 -13.45
C ASN A 274 -16.99 5.85 -13.29
N LEU A 275 -16.45 6.62 -14.25
CA LEU A 275 -16.47 8.08 -14.21
C LEU A 275 -17.90 8.61 -14.14
N ASP A 276 -18.77 8.17 -15.08
CA ASP A 276 -20.17 8.58 -15.14
C ASP A 276 -20.94 8.20 -13.87
N TYR A 277 -20.72 6.97 -13.37
CA TYR A 277 -21.41 6.48 -12.17
C TYR A 277 -21.01 7.28 -10.93
N PHE A 278 -19.69 7.43 -10.67
CA PHE A 278 -19.24 8.07 -9.43
C PHE A 278 -19.39 9.59 -9.46
N ILE A 279 -19.25 10.24 -10.62
CA ILE A 279 -19.55 11.67 -10.75
C ILE A 279 -21.04 11.93 -10.42
N LYS A 280 -21.94 11.09 -10.92
CA LYS A 280 -23.38 11.21 -10.62
C LYS A 280 -23.70 10.88 -9.16
N LYS A 281 -23.04 9.86 -8.58
CA LYS A 281 -23.24 9.44 -7.18
C LYS A 281 -22.68 10.46 -6.18
N GLY A 282 -21.61 11.16 -6.55
CA GLY A 282 -20.85 12.04 -5.67
C GLY A 282 -19.91 11.29 -4.72
N ILE A 283 -19.18 12.05 -3.92
CA ILE A 283 -18.26 11.53 -2.91
C ILE A 283 -19.05 10.72 -1.87
N TYR A 284 -18.60 9.49 -1.60
CA TYR A 284 -19.22 8.60 -0.63
C TYR A 284 -18.25 8.30 0.51
N LYS A 285 -18.67 8.56 1.75
CA LYS A 285 -17.83 8.37 2.93
C LYS A 285 -18.61 7.75 4.07
N THR A 286 -18.00 6.78 4.73
CA THR A 286 -18.41 6.17 6.00
C THR A 286 -17.21 6.20 6.96
N ASP A 287 -17.36 5.65 8.17
CA ASP A 287 -16.22 5.52 9.10
C ASP A 287 -15.07 4.64 8.55
N ARG A 288 -15.40 3.70 7.64
CA ARG A 288 -14.44 2.70 7.13
C ARG A 288 -14.16 2.77 5.63
N LEU A 289 -14.95 3.52 4.87
CA LEU A 289 -14.80 3.63 3.42
C LEU A 289 -14.90 5.08 2.99
N ASN A 290 -13.93 5.56 2.19
CA ASN A 290 -13.92 6.88 1.62
C ASN A 290 -13.66 6.80 0.12
N VAL A 291 -14.69 6.97 -0.70
CA VAL A 291 -14.63 6.95 -2.17
C VAL A 291 -14.63 8.38 -2.66
N ARG A 292 -13.44 8.94 -2.91
CA ARG A 292 -13.27 10.38 -3.14
C ARG A 292 -12.31 10.71 -4.29
N SER A 293 -11.65 9.73 -4.89
CA SER A 293 -10.64 9.98 -5.91
C SER A 293 -10.71 9.01 -7.08
N PHE A 294 -10.07 9.40 -8.18
CA PHE A 294 -9.85 8.54 -9.34
C PHE A 294 -8.36 8.26 -9.51
N LYS A 295 -8.01 7.01 -9.82
CA LYS A 295 -6.67 6.59 -10.25
C LYS A 295 -6.56 6.70 -11.75
N LEU A 296 -5.51 7.38 -12.21
CA LEU A 296 -5.10 7.49 -13.61
C LEU A 296 -3.69 6.94 -13.76
N TYR A 297 -3.35 6.54 -14.97
CA TYR A 297 -2.01 6.12 -15.36
C TYR A 297 -1.58 6.97 -16.55
N ALA A 298 -0.51 7.78 -16.36
CA ALA A 298 0.04 8.58 -17.46
C ALA A 298 1.02 7.75 -18.28
N ASP A 299 1.89 6.97 -17.64
CA ASP A 299 2.93 6.17 -18.29
C ASP A 299 3.14 4.81 -17.61
N GLY A 300 4.15 4.06 -18.04
CA GLY A 300 4.53 2.77 -17.47
C GLY A 300 5.72 2.86 -16.50
N ALA A 301 6.34 1.71 -16.17
CA ALA A 301 7.41 1.59 -15.20
C ALA A 301 8.80 1.90 -15.79
N LEU A 302 9.73 2.38 -14.93
CA LEU A 302 11.10 2.71 -15.34
C LEU A 302 11.91 1.46 -15.72
N GLY A 303 11.82 0.39 -14.91
CA GLY A 303 12.58 -0.85 -15.11
C GLY A 303 12.29 -1.52 -16.46
N SER A 304 11.03 -1.53 -16.90
CA SER A 304 10.60 -2.08 -18.20
C SER A 304 10.73 -1.10 -19.37
N ARG A 305 11.26 0.09 -19.13
CA ARG A 305 11.38 1.19 -20.11
C ARG A 305 10.04 1.67 -20.68
N GLY A 306 8.97 1.53 -19.90
CA GLY A 306 7.63 2.06 -20.18
C GLY A 306 7.44 3.50 -19.68
N ALA A 307 8.23 3.94 -18.72
CA ALA A 307 8.17 5.31 -18.20
C ALA A 307 8.53 6.33 -19.30
N CYS A 308 7.69 7.37 -19.43
CA CYS A 308 7.82 8.36 -20.50
C CYS A 308 8.85 9.43 -20.11
N LEU A 309 10.01 9.42 -20.77
CA LEU A 309 11.15 10.28 -20.47
C LEU A 309 11.28 11.44 -21.46
N LEU A 310 11.81 12.57 -20.99
CA LEU A 310 12.17 13.74 -21.83
C LEU A 310 13.35 13.47 -22.76
N LYS A 311 14.25 12.58 -22.36
CA LYS A 311 15.40 12.12 -23.16
C LYS A 311 15.38 10.60 -23.22
N PRO A 312 15.94 9.98 -24.29
CA PRO A 312 15.99 8.53 -24.41
C PRO A 312 16.59 7.84 -23.19
N TYR A 313 16.22 6.59 -22.98
CA TYR A 313 16.87 5.72 -22.01
C TYR A 313 18.38 5.63 -22.31
N ASN A 314 19.19 5.66 -21.27
CA ASN A 314 20.65 5.65 -21.42
C ASN A 314 21.16 4.32 -22.00
N ASP A 315 20.57 3.22 -21.56
CA ASP A 315 20.87 1.86 -22.02
C ASP A 315 20.08 1.42 -23.27
N GLU A 316 19.11 2.23 -23.72
CA GLU A 316 18.32 1.97 -24.94
C GLU A 316 17.99 3.29 -25.65
N PRO A 317 18.97 3.90 -26.35
CA PRO A 317 18.82 5.25 -26.93
C PRO A 317 17.74 5.39 -28.01
N SER A 318 17.14 4.29 -28.45
CA SER A 318 16.02 4.29 -29.38
C SER A 318 14.67 4.49 -28.70
N LYS A 319 14.60 4.44 -27.36
CA LYS A 319 13.37 4.47 -26.58
C LYS A 319 13.30 5.66 -25.63
N THR A 320 12.09 6.24 -25.52
CA THR A 320 11.74 7.28 -24.55
C THR A 320 10.58 6.86 -23.65
N GLY A 321 10.12 5.61 -23.74
CA GLY A 321 8.87 5.18 -23.13
C GLY A 321 7.63 5.71 -23.90
N PHE A 322 6.48 5.60 -23.28
CA PHE A 322 5.21 5.98 -23.91
C PHE A 322 4.16 6.37 -22.88
N LEU A 323 3.21 7.20 -23.31
CA LEU A 323 2.01 7.49 -22.55
C LEU A 323 0.98 6.36 -22.71
N LEU A 324 0.33 5.96 -21.63
CA LEU A 324 -0.74 4.94 -21.66
C LEU A 324 -2.08 5.51 -22.16
N LEU A 325 -2.28 6.81 -21.99
CA LEU A 325 -3.38 7.58 -22.57
C LEU A 325 -2.81 8.80 -23.28
N SER A 326 -3.44 9.24 -24.34
CA SER A 326 -3.03 10.47 -25.02
C SER A 326 -3.17 11.69 -24.10
N ALA A 327 -2.35 12.72 -24.30
CA ALA A 327 -2.45 13.97 -23.53
C ALA A 327 -3.87 14.57 -23.55
N LYS A 328 -4.58 14.45 -24.68
CA LYS A 328 -5.96 14.93 -24.84
C LYS A 328 -6.95 14.13 -23.99
N GLU A 329 -6.80 12.82 -23.91
CA GLU A 329 -7.65 11.95 -23.07
C GLU A 329 -7.38 12.21 -21.58
N LEU A 330 -6.12 12.36 -21.18
CA LEU A 330 -5.75 12.74 -19.82
C LEU A 330 -6.35 14.11 -19.44
N GLU A 331 -6.17 15.14 -20.27
CA GLU A 331 -6.73 16.49 -20.02
C GLU A 331 -8.26 16.47 -19.93
N ARG A 332 -8.95 15.74 -20.82
CA ARG A 332 -10.40 15.56 -20.77
C ARG A 332 -10.86 14.90 -19.46
N SER A 333 -10.27 13.79 -19.10
CA SER A 333 -10.64 13.04 -17.89
C SER A 333 -10.38 13.86 -16.63
N LEU A 334 -9.22 14.50 -16.54
CA LEU A 334 -8.83 15.37 -15.43
C LEU A 334 -9.76 16.59 -15.31
N THR A 335 -10.23 17.16 -16.44
CA THR A 335 -11.22 18.25 -16.44
C THR A 335 -12.56 17.78 -15.87
N GLN A 336 -13.03 16.58 -16.23
CA GLN A 336 -14.24 16.00 -15.67
C GLN A 336 -14.12 15.76 -14.17
N ILE A 337 -12.98 15.20 -13.72
CA ILE A 337 -12.68 14.97 -12.30
C ILE A 337 -12.61 16.30 -11.54
N TYR A 338 -11.98 17.34 -12.11
CA TYR A 338 -11.92 18.67 -11.52
C TYR A 338 -13.31 19.26 -11.29
N ASN A 339 -14.17 19.21 -12.30
CA ASN A 339 -15.53 19.75 -12.25
C ASN A 339 -16.44 18.99 -11.28
N SER A 340 -16.16 17.71 -11.04
CA SER A 340 -16.94 16.86 -10.12
C SER A 340 -16.56 17.03 -8.64
N GLY A 341 -15.45 17.69 -8.35
CA GLY A 341 -14.95 17.86 -6.99
C GLY A 341 -14.16 16.64 -6.44
N PHE A 342 -13.98 15.60 -7.24
CA PHE A 342 -13.13 14.47 -6.87
C PHE A 342 -11.65 14.84 -6.92
N GLN A 343 -10.85 14.09 -6.18
CA GLN A 343 -9.39 14.15 -6.24
C GLN A 343 -8.90 13.33 -7.44
N ALA A 344 -7.86 13.80 -8.12
CA ALA A 344 -7.11 13.02 -9.10
C ALA A 344 -5.80 12.52 -8.50
N ASN A 345 -5.53 11.23 -8.69
CA ASN A 345 -4.30 10.54 -8.28
C ASN A 345 -3.69 9.90 -9.52
N THR A 346 -2.68 10.54 -10.09
CA THR A 346 -2.14 10.12 -11.39
C THR A 346 -0.75 9.51 -11.22
N HIS A 347 -0.61 8.25 -11.67
CA HIS A 347 0.67 7.57 -11.78
C HIS A 347 1.54 8.28 -12.80
N CYS A 348 2.71 8.77 -12.37
CA CYS A 348 3.73 9.36 -13.23
C CYS A 348 5.11 8.92 -12.74
N ILE A 349 5.80 8.14 -13.54
CA ILE A 349 7.16 7.66 -13.25
C ILE A 349 8.20 8.50 -14.01
N GLY A 350 8.07 8.63 -15.34
CA GLY A 350 9.01 9.38 -16.16
C GLY A 350 8.85 10.91 -16.04
N ASP A 351 9.95 11.62 -16.26
CA ASP A 351 9.99 13.08 -16.19
C ASP A 351 9.12 13.78 -17.23
N SER A 352 8.93 13.18 -18.41
CA SER A 352 7.99 13.69 -19.43
C SER A 352 6.52 13.53 -18.99
N ALA A 353 6.17 12.39 -18.41
CA ALA A 353 4.82 12.17 -17.88
C ALA A 353 4.53 13.11 -16.69
N ASN A 354 5.49 13.25 -15.76
CA ASN A 354 5.38 14.19 -14.66
C ASN A 354 5.17 15.63 -15.16
N ARG A 355 5.96 16.08 -16.13
CA ARG A 355 5.80 17.43 -16.75
C ARG A 355 4.41 17.63 -17.34
N LEU A 356 3.96 16.68 -18.16
CA LEU A 356 2.64 16.74 -18.79
C LEU A 356 1.51 16.87 -17.76
N ILE A 357 1.53 16.01 -16.73
CA ILE A 357 0.45 16.01 -15.73
C ILE A 357 0.53 17.25 -14.84
N LEU A 358 1.72 17.68 -14.44
CA LEU A 358 1.90 18.94 -13.71
C LEU A 358 1.40 20.16 -14.49
N ASP A 359 1.58 20.18 -15.81
CA ASP A 359 1.08 21.26 -16.66
C ASP A 359 -0.45 21.23 -16.80
N ILE A 360 -1.05 20.04 -16.95
CA ILE A 360 -2.52 19.90 -16.95
C ILE A 360 -3.10 20.28 -15.59
N TYR A 361 -2.50 19.79 -14.49
CA TYR A 361 -2.92 20.17 -13.15
C TYR A 361 -2.81 21.68 -12.93
N GLY A 362 -1.70 22.29 -13.37
CA GLY A 362 -1.50 23.73 -13.27
C GLY A 362 -2.55 24.58 -13.99
N LYS A 363 -3.01 24.14 -15.19
CA LYS A 363 -4.10 24.78 -15.92
C LYS A 363 -5.44 24.73 -15.17
N LEU A 364 -5.71 23.60 -14.49
CA LEU A 364 -6.98 23.35 -13.80
C LEU A 364 -6.98 23.97 -12.40
N LEU A 365 -5.92 23.77 -11.64
CA LEU A 365 -5.79 24.21 -10.23
C LEU A 365 -5.45 25.70 -10.11
N LYS A 366 -4.69 26.25 -11.08
CA LYS A 366 -4.28 27.66 -11.26
C LYS A 366 -3.31 28.19 -10.21
N GLU A 367 -3.58 27.97 -8.93
CA GLU A 367 -2.82 28.49 -7.78
C GLU A 367 -2.86 27.51 -6.59
N LYS A 368 -2.38 27.93 -5.43
CA LYS A 368 -2.51 27.17 -4.18
C LYS A 368 -3.98 26.90 -3.86
N ASN A 369 -4.28 25.66 -3.50
CA ASN A 369 -5.64 25.18 -3.29
C ASN A 369 -5.69 24.00 -2.30
N ASP A 370 -6.89 23.55 -1.92
CA ASP A 370 -7.11 22.36 -1.06
C ASP A 370 -7.78 21.21 -1.83
N ARG A 371 -7.51 21.07 -3.13
CA ARG A 371 -7.96 19.92 -3.94
C ARG A 371 -7.16 18.66 -3.62
N ARG A 372 -5.95 18.81 -3.08
CA ARG A 372 -5.05 17.72 -2.65
C ARG A 372 -4.80 16.70 -3.76
N TRP A 373 -4.78 17.16 -5.01
CA TRP A 373 -4.47 16.29 -6.13
C TRP A 373 -3.05 15.74 -5.99
N ARG A 374 -2.87 14.48 -6.39
CA ARG A 374 -1.63 13.77 -6.14
C ARG A 374 -0.98 13.37 -7.45
N ILE A 375 0.34 13.31 -7.45
CA ILE A 375 1.12 12.51 -8.37
C ILE A 375 1.64 11.31 -7.60
N GLU A 376 1.28 10.14 -8.09
CA GLU A 376 1.71 8.85 -7.55
C GLU A 376 3.07 8.51 -8.13
N HIS A 377 3.95 7.99 -7.31
CA HIS A 377 5.33 7.62 -7.53
C HIS A 377 6.28 8.81 -7.56
N CYS A 378 6.06 9.85 -8.36
CA CYS A 378 6.98 11.00 -8.49
C CYS A 378 8.45 10.53 -8.64
N GLN A 379 8.67 9.47 -9.44
CA GLN A 379 9.92 8.71 -9.36
C GLN A 379 11.06 9.46 -10.04
N VAL A 380 10.84 10.00 -11.24
CA VAL A 380 11.79 10.86 -11.97
C VAL A 380 11.09 12.19 -12.24
N VAL A 381 11.56 13.26 -11.60
CA VAL A 381 10.98 14.61 -11.76
C VAL A 381 12.10 15.56 -12.18
N ASP A 382 11.95 16.21 -13.33
CA ASP A 382 12.89 17.24 -13.78
C ASP A 382 12.94 18.41 -12.79
N ASN A 383 14.13 18.91 -12.48
CA ASN A 383 14.31 20.01 -11.52
C ASN A 383 13.48 21.26 -11.84
N GLN A 384 13.18 21.52 -13.12
CA GLN A 384 12.34 22.66 -13.53
C GLN A 384 10.87 22.46 -13.16
N ASP A 385 10.44 21.19 -12.96
CA ASP A 385 9.06 20.84 -12.67
C ASP A 385 8.80 20.70 -11.16
N VAL A 386 9.82 20.45 -10.34
CA VAL A 386 9.72 20.33 -8.87
C VAL A 386 8.98 21.51 -8.23
N PRO A 387 9.22 22.80 -8.57
CA PRO A 387 8.50 23.93 -7.98
C PRO A 387 6.99 23.94 -8.25
N LYS A 388 6.52 23.22 -9.28
CA LYS A 388 5.08 23.16 -9.61
C LYS A 388 4.27 22.46 -8.52
N PHE A 389 4.87 21.52 -7.76
CA PHE A 389 4.22 20.87 -6.63
C PHE A 389 3.80 21.90 -5.57
N GLY A 390 4.71 22.79 -5.16
CA GLY A 390 4.40 23.85 -4.21
C GLY A 390 3.47 24.92 -4.78
N LYS A 391 3.67 25.30 -6.05
CA LYS A 391 2.86 26.32 -6.71
C LYS A 391 1.38 25.96 -6.77
N TYR A 392 1.06 24.69 -7.02
CA TYR A 392 -0.30 24.22 -7.22
C TYR A 392 -0.81 23.32 -6.08
N SER A 393 -0.11 23.24 -4.94
CA SER A 393 -0.45 22.40 -3.78
C SER A 393 -0.65 20.91 -4.16
N ILE A 394 0.17 20.41 -5.09
CA ILE A 394 0.14 19.00 -5.51
C ILE A 394 0.90 18.16 -4.49
N ILE A 395 0.30 17.07 -4.02
CA ILE A 395 0.89 16.20 -3.02
C ILE A 395 1.73 15.13 -3.71
N PRO A 396 3.04 15.02 -3.42
CA PRO A 396 3.84 13.86 -3.82
C PRO A 396 3.39 12.64 -3.03
N SER A 397 3.07 11.55 -3.72
CA SER A 397 2.74 10.25 -3.13
C SER A 397 3.79 9.25 -3.58
N ILE A 398 4.71 8.94 -2.69
CA ILE A 398 5.93 8.19 -2.97
C ILE A 398 5.89 6.78 -2.40
N GLN A 399 6.80 5.95 -2.87
CA GLN A 399 7.15 4.66 -2.28
C GLN A 399 8.66 4.66 -2.03
N ALA A 400 9.04 4.84 -0.76
CA ALA A 400 10.45 4.96 -0.43
C ALA A 400 11.25 3.68 -0.73
N THR A 401 10.59 2.52 -0.71
CA THR A 401 11.18 1.22 -1.10
C THR A 401 11.64 1.20 -2.55
N HIS A 402 10.92 1.86 -3.48
CA HIS A 402 11.34 1.90 -4.89
C HIS A 402 12.75 2.50 -5.06
N ALA A 403 13.13 3.50 -4.26
CA ALA A 403 14.48 4.05 -4.34
C ALA A 403 15.56 3.02 -4.01
N THR A 404 15.28 2.09 -3.09
CA THR A 404 16.24 1.11 -2.61
C THR A 404 16.15 -0.25 -3.33
N SER A 405 15.04 -0.52 -4.00
CA SER A 405 14.92 -1.67 -4.91
C SER A 405 15.46 -1.37 -6.30
N ASP A 406 15.30 -0.13 -6.77
CA ASP A 406 15.70 0.28 -8.12
C ASP A 406 17.16 0.75 -8.23
N MET A 407 17.82 1.12 -7.12
CA MET A 407 19.17 1.70 -7.11
C MET A 407 20.23 0.86 -7.83
N TYR A 408 19.97 -0.43 -8.02
CA TYR A 408 20.88 -1.37 -8.67
C TYR A 408 20.94 -1.24 -10.21
N TRP A 409 19.94 -0.55 -10.80
CA TRP A 409 19.81 -0.44 -12.25
C TRP A 409 19.29 0.94 -12.72
N ALA A 410 18.87 1.80 -11.80
CA ALA A 410 18.27 3.10 -12.17
C ALA A 410 19.26 4.00 -12.93
N ASP A 411 20.54 3.94 -12.62
CA ASP A 411 21.60 4.66 -13.32
C ASP A 411 21.85 4.11 -14.73
N GLU A 412 21.69 2.80 -14.96
CA GLU A 412 21.73 2.23 -16.31
C GLU A 412 20.59 2.81 -17.18
N ARG A 413 19.39 2.95 -16.62
CA ARG A 413 18.21 3.50 -17.33
C ARG A 413 18.32 5.00 -17.60
N LEU A 414 18.79 5.76 -16.62
CA LEU A 414 18.77 7.23 -16.65
C LEU A 414 20.13 7.85 -17.00
N GLY A 415 21.22 7.15 -16.78
CA GLY A 415 22.58 7.70 -16.76
C GLY A 415 22.87 8.47 -15.48
N ASN A 416 24.18 8.66 -15.17
CA ASN A 416 24.69 9.19 -13.91
C ASN A 416 24.16 10.60 -13.54
N GLU A 417 23.76 11.41 -14.51
CA GLU A 417 23.27 12.76 -14.23
C GLU A 417 21.77 12.77 -13.92
N ARG A 418 20.95 12.07 -14.69
CA ARG A 418 19.49 12.08 -14.49
C ARG A 418 19.06 11.27 -13.27
N VAL A 419 19.80 10.22 -12.92
CA VAL A 419 19.50 9.45 -11.71
C VAL A 419 19.55 10.31 -10.44
N LYS A 420 20.31 11.40 -10.43
CA LYS A 420 20.36 12.36 -9.31
C LYS A 420 19.04 13.09 -9.06
N THR A 421 18.17 13.18 -10.06
CA THR A 421 16.85 13.80 -9.94
C THR A 421 15.73 12.79 -9.72
N ALA A 422 16.06 11.49 -9.73
CA ALA A 422 15.12 10.42 -9.40
C ALA A 422 15.08 10.19 -7.89
N TYR A 423 13.90 9.81 -7.38
CA TYR A 423 13.67 9.54 -5.95
C TYR A 423 14.02 10.73 -5.03
N ALA A 424 13.86 11.96 -5.54
CA ALA A 424 14.22 13.20 -4.87
C ALA A 424 13.18 13.62 -3.80
N PHE A 425 12.88 12.72 -2.87
CA PHE A 425 11.75 12.85 -1.94
C PHE A 425 11.86 14.03 -1.00
N LYS A 426 13.08 14.37 -0.55
CA LYS A 426 13.30 15.53 0.33
C LYS A 426 13.05 16.85 -0.41
N ASP A 427 13.41 16.93 -1.67
CA ASP A 427 13.18 18.13 -2.47
C ASP A 427 11.68 18.31 -2.78
N LEU A 428 10.96 17.22 -3.04
CA LEU A 428 9.50 17.23 -3.18
C LEU A 428 8.80 17.62 -1.88
N LEU A 429 9.24 17.10 -0.73
CA LEU A 429 8.71 17.47 0.58
C LEU A 429 8.84 18.97 0.85
N LYS A 430 10.00 19.57 0.52
CA LYS A 430 10.25 21.01 0.70
C LYS A 430 9.25 21.90 -0.05
N GLN A 431 8.67 21.42 -1.16
CA GLN A 431 7.77 22.23 -1.99
C GLN A 431 6.41 22.49 -1.33
N ASN A 432 5.86 21.49 -0.65
CA ASN A 432 4.49 21.57 -0.11
C ASN A 432 4.39 21.24 1.39
N GLY A 433 5.49 20.87 2.03
CA GLY A 433 5.56 20.52 3.45
C GLY A 433 4.85 19.21 3.82
N VAL A 434 4.34 18.48 2.83
CA VAL A 434 3.66 17.21 2.99
C VAL A 434 4.09 16.23 1.89
N ILE A 435 4.35 15.01 2.29
CA ILE A 435 4.60 13.88 1.39
C ILE A 435 3.89 12.64 1.94
N ALA A 436 3.25 11.85 1.09
CA ALA A 436 2.59 10.61 1.48
C ALA A 436 3.47 9.43 1.06
N ASN A 437 3.83 8.53 2.01
CA ASN A 437 4.70 7.38 1.75
C ASN A 437 3.94 6.08 1.89
N GLY A 438 3.62 5.45 0.77
CA GLY A 438 2.99 4.13 0.67
C GLY A 438 3.97 3.03 0.30
N SER A 439 3.48 1.81 0.15
CA SER A 439 4.29 0.67 -0.27
C SER A 439 4.08 0.27 -1.71
N ASP A 440 2.90 0.57 -2.27
CA ASP A 440 2.43 0.02 -3.56
C ASP A 440 2.29 -1.52 -3.53
N PHE A 441 2.04 -2.10 -2.33
CA PHE A 441 1.87 -3.56 -2.25
C PHE A 441 0.72 -4.05 -3.16
N PRO A 442 0.84 -5.21 -3.82
CA PRO A 442 1.89 -6.23 -3.69
C PRO A 442 3.08 -6.06 -4.65
N VAL A 443 3.31 -4.86 -5.22
CA VAL A 443 4.52 -4.58 -6.02
C VAL A 443 5.74 -4.65 -5.12
N GLU A 444 5.65 -4.00 -3.95
CA GLU A 444 6.60 -4.13 -2.86
C GLU A 444 5.98 -4.88 -1.67
N ALA A 445 6.78 -5.13 -0.64
CA ALA A 445 6.29 -5.81 0.56
C ALA A 445 5.28 -4.97 1.34
N VAL A 446 4.29 -5.64 1.95
CA VAL A 446 3.21 -5.00 2.72
C VAL A 446 3.70 -4.26 3.98
N ASN A 447 4.85 -4.66 4.55
CA ASN A 447 5.33 -4.15 5.83
C ASN A 447 5.71 -2.66 5.76
N PRO A 448 4.95 -1.74 6.42
CA PRO A 448 5.20 -0.30 6.34
C PRO A 448 6.55 0.12 6.95
N LEU A 449 7.13 -0.70 7.84
CA LEU A 449 8.44 -0.43 8.41
C LEU A 449 9.57 -0.59 7.39
N PHE A 450 9.34 -1.29 6.26
CA PHE A 450 10.29 -1.35 5.16
C PHE A 450 10.33 0.00 4.42
N GLY A 451 9.17 0.60 4.16
CA GLY A 451 9.08 1.96 3.63
C GLY A 451 9.66 3.01 4.59
N PHE A 452 9.44 2.87 5.90
CA PHE A 452 10.05 3.72 6.93
C PHE A 452 11.58 3.62 6.91
N HIS A 453 12.13 2.39 6.90
CA HIS A 453 13.56 2.16 6.81
C HIS A 453 14.16 2.77 5.54
N SER A 454 13.59 2.47 4.38
CA SER A 454 14.07 3.01 3.10
C SER A 454 13.99 4.53 3.04
N ALA A 455 12.98 5.16 3.65
CA ALA A 455 12.86 6.61 3.72
C ALA A 455 13.96 7.26 4.58
N VAL A 456 14.33 6.62 5.69
CA VAL A 456 15.29 7.15 6.68
C VAL A 456 16.73 6.77 6.36
N ALA A 457 16.97 5.50 6.07
CA ALA A 457 18.31 4.94 5.87
C ALA A 457 18.76 4.97 4.41
N ARG A 458 17.82 5.01 3.46
CA ARG A 458 18.10 4.91 2.02
C ARG A 458 18.91 3.66 1.69
N GLN A 459 18.57 2.55 2.36
CA GLN A 459 19.24 1.26 2.27
C GLN A 459 18.21 0.15 2.02
N ASP A 460 18.67 -0.94 1.41
CA ASP A 460 17.88 -2.15 1.19
C ASP A 460 17.75 -3.04 2.44
N ALA A 461 17.27 -4.28 2.23
CA ALA A 461 17.11 -5.27 3.31
C ALA A 461 18.44 -5.75 3.90
N GLN A 462 19.55 -5.62 3.20
CA GLN A 462 20.91 -5.97 3.62
C GLN A 462 21.67 -4.76 4.20
N ASN A 463 21.00 -3.62 4.35
CA ASN A 463 21.58 -2.34 4.74
C ASN A 463 22.65 -1.84 3.75
N TYR A 464 22.46 -2.14 2.46
CA TYR A 464 23.28 -1.65 1.36
C TYR A 464 22.59 -0.46 0.65
N PRO A 465 23.33 0.53 0.15
CA PRO A 465 24.78 0.70 0.25
C PRO A 465 25.18 1.27 1.64
N ALA A 466 26.43 1.02 2.03
CA ALA A 466 26.98 1.67 3.22
C ALA A 466 26.90 3.19 3.05
N GLY A 467 26.30 3.88 4.05
CA GLY A 467 26.04 5.32 3.98
C GLY A 467 24.75 5.73 3.26
N GLY A 468 24.03 4.80 2.63
CA GLY A 468 22.72 5.05 2.00
C GLY A 468 22.80 5.59 0.55
N PHE A 469 21.74 5.32 -0.23
CA PHE A 469 21.59 5.79 -1.61
C PHE A 469 20.99 7.20 -1.63
N GLN A 470 21.71 8.21 -2.19
CA GLN A 470 21.24 9.61 -2.28
C GLN A 470 20.71 10.13 -0.92
N MET A 471 21.56 10.16 0.11
CA MET A 471 21.18 10.54 1.47
C MET A 471 20.67 11.97 1.63
N GLU A 472 20.97 12.87 0.70
CA GLU A 472 20.38 14.21 0.63
C GLU A 472 18.85 14.20 0.47
N ASN A 473 18.31 13.08 -0.01
CA ASN A 473 16.89 12.82 -0.19
C ASN A 473 16.27 11.98 0.93
N ALA A 474 17.03 11.63 1.97
CA ALA A 474 16.51 10.92 3.13
C ALA A 474 15.53 11.78 3.93
N LEU A 475 14.51 11.15 4.47
CA LEU A 475 13.58 11.77 5.42
C LEU A 475 14.11 11.58 6.85
N THR A 476 13.85 12.54 7.73
CA THR A 476 14.02 12.31 9.17
C THR A 476 13.00 11.27 9.65
N ARG A 477 13.24 10.64 10.80
CA ARG A 477 12.29 9.69 11.39
C ARG A 477 10.92 10.31 11.67
N GLN A 478 10.89 11.58 12.09
CA GLN A 478 9.63 12.31 12.29
C GLN A 478 8.89 12.52 10.97
N GLU A 479 9.58 12.92 9.91
CA GLU A 479 8.98 13.07 8.57
C GLU A 479 8.49 11.74 8.02
N ALA A 480 9.28 10.68 8.16
CA ALA A 480 8.90 9.33 7.71
C ALA A 480 7.66 8.81 8.47
N LEU A 481 7.59 9.03 9.80
CA LEU A 481 6.42 8.65 10.58
C LEU A 481 5.19 9.49 10.22
N ARG A 482 5.33 10.80 10.05
CA ARG A 482 4.24 11.66 9.55
C ARG A 482 3.76 11.21 8.17
N ALA A 483 4.67 10.82 7.28
CA ALA A 483 4.37 10.42 5.90
C ALA A 483 3.56 9.11 5.82
N MET A 484 3.64 8.23 6.83
CA MET A 484 2.87 7.00 6.94
C MET A 484 1.75 7.06 8.00
N THR A 485 1.37 8.26 8.44
CA THR A 485 0.30 8.50 9.41
C THR A 485 -0.48 9.77 9.06
N ILE A 486 -0.20 10.91 9.72
CA ILE A 486 -1.00 12.14 9.58
C ILE A 486 -0.93 12.77 8.18
N TRP A 487 0.21 12.74 7.49
CA TRP A 487 0.30 13.29 6.14
C TRP A 487 -0.44 12.42 5.11
N SER A 488 -0.44 11.09 5.29
CA SER A 488 -1.28 10.18 4.50
C SER A 488 -2.76 10.43 4.75
N ALA A 489 -3.16 10.63 6.00
CA ALA A 489 -4.53 11.01 6.34
C ALA A 489 -4.90 12.37 5.72
N TYR A 490 -3.98 13.37 5.76
CA TYR A 490 -4.17 14.67 5.10
C TYR A 490 -4.34 14.50 3.59
N ALA A 491 -3.49 13.72 2.94
CA ALA A 491 -3.58 13.48 1.50
C ALA A 491 -4.94 12.91 1.08
N ASN A 492 -5.64 12.23 2.00
CA ASN A 492 -6.92 11.57 1.80
C ASN A 492 -8.12 12.28 2.48
N PHE A 493 -7.96 13.52 2.93
CA PHE A 493 -9.01 14.32 3.60
C PHE A 493 -9.52 13.69 4.89
N GLU A 494 -8.66 13.03 5.65
CA GLU A 494 -9.00 12.30 6.87
C GLU A 494 -8.21 12.74 8.12
N GLU A 495 -7.37 13.75 8.03
CA GLU A 495 -6.49 14.23 9.11
C GLU A 495 -7.24 14.72 10.35
N LYS A 496 -8.51 15.13 10.20
CA LYS A 496 -9.37 15.53 11.31
C LYS A 496 -9.96 14.34 12.05
N GLU A 497 -9.87 13.15 11.47
CA GLU A 497 -10.50 11.93 11.99
C GLU A 497 -9.49 10.90 12.46
N ARG A 498 -8.28 10.86 11.87
CA ARG A 498 -7.24 9.84 12.13
C ARG A 498 -5.84 10.31 11.75
N GLY A 499 -4.84 9.44 11.93
CA GLY A 499 -3.45 9.69 11.58
C GLY A 499 -2.61 10.31 12.70
N SER A 500 -3.22 10.62 13.85
CA SER A 500 -2.53 11.05 15.08
C SER A 500 -3.34 10.63 16.31
N ILE A 501 -2.69 10.56 17.46
CA ILE A 501 -3.31 10.24 18.75
C ILE A 501 -3.69 11.57 19.43
N GLU A 502 -4.90 12.05 19.11
CA GLU A 502 -5.44 13.31 19.61
C GLU A 502 -6.91 13.14 20.02
N ASN A 503 -7.33 13.93 20.99
CA ASN A 503 -8.71 13.88 21.49
C ASN A 503 -9.74 14.04 20.36
N GLY A 504 -10.73 13.17 20.34
CA GLY A 504 -11.81 13.16 19.36
C GLY A 504 -11.52 12.37 18.08
N LYS A 505 -10.26 12.07 17.76
CA LYS A 505 -9.89 11.23 16.61
C LYS A 505 -10.20 9.75 16.86
N MET A 506 -10.35 8.99 15.80
CA MET A 506 -10.54 7.55 15.87
C MET A 506 -9.37 6.86 16.54
N ALA A 507 -9.65 5.96 17.46
CA ALA A 507 -8.64 5.27 18.25
C ALA A 507 -8.01 4.10 17.48
N ASP A 508 -7.34 4.46 16.39
CA ASP A 508 -6.52 3.56 15.57
C ASP A 508 -5.06 3.72 16.02
N PHE A 509 -4.47 2.66 16.57
CA PHE A 509 -3.10 2.71 17.07
C PHE A 509 -2.41 1.35 17.02
N VAL A 510 -1.08 1.38 17.06
CA VAL A 510 -0.22 0.20 17.05
C VAL A 510 0.76 0.27 18.23
N ILE A 511 0.97 -0.88 18.88
CA ILE A 511 2.02 -1.07 19.88
C ILE A 511 3.13 -1.89 19.24
N LEU A 512 4.35 -1.39 19.23
CA LEU A 512 5.52 -2.11 18.72
C LEU A 512 6.36 -2.68 19.84
N GLU A 513 7.18 -3.68 19.55
CA GLU A 513 8.13 -4.25 20.53
C GLU A 513 9.32 -3.33 20.77
N ASP A 514 9.77 -2.58 19.76
CA ASP A 514 10.91 -1.67 19.83
C ASP A 514 10.55 -0.29 19.30
N ASP A 515 11.27 0.73 19.80
CA ASP A 515 11.03 2.12 19.44
C ASP A 515 11.72 2.51 18.13
N ILE A 516 10.95 2.60 17.04
CA ILE A 516 11.46 2.96 15.71
C ILE A 516 12.02 4.40 15.63
N MET A 517 11.77 5.22 16.65
CA MET A 517 12.31 6.58 16.68
C MET A 517 13.75 6.62 17.24
N THR A 518 14.19 5.58 17.95
CA THR A 518 15.47 5.60 18.67
C THR A 518 16.43 4.45 18.33
N ILE A 519 15.92 3.27 17.93
CA ILE A 519 16.78 2.12 17.60
C ILE A 519 17.69 2.38 16.39
N PRO A 520 18.83 1.68 16.24
CA PRO A 520 19.66 1.76 15.04
C PRO A 520 18.89 1.43 13.76
N ASN A 521 19.28 2.07 12.64
CA ASN A 521 18.57 1.91 11.36
C ASN A 521 18.53 0.47 10.87
N ASP A 522 19.61 -0.29 11.06
CA ASP A 522 19.73 -1.71 10.67
C ASP A 522 18.76 -2.66 11.41
N LYS A 523 18.13 -2.18 12.50
CA LYS A 523 17.12 -2.93 13.26
C LYS A 523 15.69 -2.62 12.85
N LEU A 524 15.43 -1.52 12.13
CA LEU A 524 14.08 -1.03 11.82
C LEU A 524 13.20 -2.08 11.12
N ARG A 525 13.76 -2.82 10.16
CA ARG A 525 13.01 -3.84 9.40
C ARG A 525 12.60 -5.06 10.22
N ASN A 526 13.26 -5.29 11.37
CA ASN A 526 13.05 -6.46 12.23
C ASN A 526 12.07 -6.21 13.37
N VAL A 527 11.63 -4.97 13.55
CA VAL A 527 10.69 -4.61 14.63
C VAL A 527 9.37 -5.33 14.44
N LYS A 528 8.84 -5.88 15.53
CA LYS A 528 7.58 -6.63 15.53
C LYS A 528 6.44 -5.77 16.05
N VAL A 529 5.28 -5.97 15.44
CA VAL A 529 4.02 -5.44 15.95
C VAL A 529 3.56 -6.31 17.11
N LYS A 530 3.35 -5.72 18.27
CA LYS A 530 2.79 -6.40 19.46
C LYS A 530 1.27 -6.45 19.37
N ASN A 531 0.64 -5.30 19.12
CA ASN A 531 -0.82 -5.22 18.98
C ASN A 531 -1.21 -4.14 17.99
N THR A 532 -2.32 -4.37 17.30
CA THR A 532 -2.97 -3.39 16.41
C THR A 532 -4.41 -3.18 16.85
N PHE A 533 -4.85 -1.92 16.89
CA PHE A 533 -6.20 -1.53 17.28
C PHE A 533 -6.84 -0.65 16.22
N VAL A 534 -8.12 -0.90 15.94
CA VAL A 534 -8.96 -0.08 15.05
C VAL A 534 -10.20 0.35 15.82
N GLY A 535 -10.38 1.66 15.98
CA GLY A 535 -11.49 2.21 16.79
C GLY A 535 -11.46 1.70 18.24
N GLY A 536 -10.29 1.48 18.82
CA GLY A 536 -10.12 0.93 20.16
C GLY A 536 -10.38 -0.57 20.29
N GLU A 537 -10.79 -1.25 19.23
CA GLU A 537 -10.92 -2.71 19.17
C GLU A 537 -9.58 -3.35 18.80
N LYS A 538 -9.13 -4.34 19.58
CA LYS A 538 -7.93 -5.10 19.26
C LYS A 538 -8.20 -6.01 18.05
N VAL A 539 -7.47 -5.81 16.96
CA VAL A 539 -7.60 -6.58 15.71
C VAL A 539 -6.42 -7.51 15.45
N PHE A 540 -5.30 -7.32 16.16
CA PHE A 540 -4.13 -8.19 16.11
C PHE A 540 -3.37 -8.20 17.44
N GLY A 541 -2.72 -9.34 17.74
CA GLY A 541 -1.89 -9.58 18.93
C GLY A 541 -2.66 -10.31 20.04
N ASN A 542 -1.89 -10.84 21.01
CA ASN A 542 -2.38 -11.63 22.15
C ASN A 542 -2.98 -10.77 23.25
#